data_016101747f465e63e16a5acc42b9ce94
#
_entry.id   016101747f465e63e16a5acc42b9ce94
#
_cell.length_a   1.000
_cell.length_b   1.000
_cell.length_c   1.000
_cell.angle_alpha   90.00
_cell.angle_beta   90.00
_cell.angle_gamma   90.00
#
_symmetry.space_group_name_H-M   'P 1'
#
loop_
_entity.id
_entity.type
_entity.pdbx_description
1 polymer ?
#
loop_
_entity_poly.entity_id
_entity_poly.type
_entity_poly.pdbx_seq_one_letter_code
_entity_poly.pdbx_strand_id
1 'polypeptide(L)'
;MDSMTNGSYELYGRANAGSLAPQIVLEEMGAPYELIRVGRDQAALESLRQINPAGKVPVLVLPDRTPVFESAAILIHLTGAHPRAGLAPPVGSTEHARFLQWMLFLSSNVYEAAMRSYYPERYSTAGAAAATQIREQALTDYARHLDLIHGALSPYVLGERLSAADPYLHMLTGWYFGDAAALNARLPKLARHAELLRRRPATRKAEQDHTDS
;
A
#
# COMPACT_ATOMS: atom_id res chain seq x y z
N MET A 1 -22.93 14.63 14.19
CA MET A 1 -21.98 15.59 14.76
C MET A 1 -20.68 15.43 14.00
N ASP A 2 -20.48 16.32 13.01
CA ASP A 2 -19.26 16.34 12.20
C ASP A 2 -18.15 17.02 13.02
N SER A 3 -17.35 16.24 13.71
CA SER A 3 -16.02 16.70 14.11
C SER A 3 -15.14 16.65 12.87
N MET A 4 -15.20 17.70 12.05
CA MET A 4 -14.12 17.98 11.11
C MET A 4 -12.86 18.16 11.95
N THR A 5 -11.98 17.17 11.94
CA THR A 5 -10.64 17.30 12.54
C THR A 5 -9.94 18.41 11.79
N ASN A 6 -9.88 19.59 12.41
CA ASN A 6 -9.34 20.83 11.84
C ASN A 6 -7.79 20.81 11.84
N GLY A 7 -7.17 19.65 11.59
CA GLY A 7 -5.74 19.45 11.60
C GLY A 7 -5.24 18.73 10.35
N SER A 8 -3.97 18.93 10.04
CA SER A 8 -3.25 18.25 8.95
C SER A 8 -2.67 16.94 9.43
N TYR A 9 -2.67 15.92 8.58
CA TYR A 9 -1.91 14.69 8.80
C TYR A 9 -0.41 14.92 8.50
N GLU A 10 0.46 14.11 9.12
CA GLU A 10 1.86 14.01 8.70
C GLU A 10 2.10 12.58 8.20
N LEU A 11 2.44 12.45 6.92
CA LEU A 11 2.77 11.15 6.33
C LEU A 11 4.29 11.00 6.23
N TYR A 12 4.85 10.14 7.07
CA TYR A 12 6.26 9.75 6.99
C TYR A 12 6.43 8.68 5.92
N GLY A 13 7.23 9.01 4.90
CA GLY A 13 7.40 8.16 3.72
C GLY A 13 8.77 8.26 3.10
N ARG A 14 8.99 7.46 2.07
CA ARG A 14 10.17 7.53 1.19
C ARG A 14 9.84 6.98 -0.18
N ALA A 15 10.68 7.25 -1.16
CA ALA A 15 10.55 6.71 -2.50
C ALA A 15 10.49 5.17 -2.50
N ASN A 16 9.70 4.62 -3.40
CA ASN A 16 9.53 3.17 -3.58
C ASN A 16 9.23 2.41 -2.27
N ALA A 17 8.40 2.98 -1.41
CA ALA A 17 8.03 2.40 -0.12
C ALA A 17 6.50 2.33 0.07
N GLY A 18 6.09 1.71 1.17
CA GLY A 18 4.69 1.51 1.54
C GLY A 18 3.86 2.77 1.76
N SER A 19 4.50 3.96 1.72
CA SER A 19 3.84 5.27 1.84
C SER A 19 3.09 5.72 0.57
N LEU A 20 3.35 5.11 -0.59
CA LEU A 20 2.66 5.48 -1.84
C LEU A 20 1.15 5.31 -1.75
N ALA A 21 0.67 4.17 -1.26
CA ALA A 21 -0.76 3.90 -1.18
C ALA A 21 -1.50 4.84 -0.20
N PRO A 22 -1.04 5.08 1.05
CA PRO A 22 -1.59 6.12 1.91
C PRO A 22 -1.58 7.51 1.29
N GLN A 23 -0.53 7.90 0.57
CA GLN A 23 -0.47 9.20 -0.10
C GLN A 23 -1.54 9.31 -1.19
N ILE A 24 -1.68 8.30 -2.06
CA ILE A 24 -2.75 8.30 -3.07
C ILE A 24 -4.12 8.46 -2.41
N VAL A 25 -4.38 7.79 -1.31
CA VAL A 25 -5.66 7.86 -0.61
C VAL A 25 -5.90 9.24 -0.01
N LEU A 26 -4.90 9.87 0.60
CA LEU A 26 -4.99 11.25 1.10
C LEU A 26 -5.30 12.25 -0.03
N GLU A 27 -4.65 12.11 -1.18
CA GLU A 27 -4.91 12.92 -2.37
C GLU A 27 -6.33 12.69 -2.94
N GLU A 28 -6.80 11.43 -2.99
CA GLU A 28 -8.17 11.10 -3.43
C GLU A 28 -9.25 11.70 -2.51
N MET A 29 -8.93 11.81 -1.23
CA MET A 29 -9.83 12.40 -0.22
C MET A 29 -9.77 13.94 -0.21
N GLY A 30 -8.74 14.55 -0.80
CA GLY A 30 -8.44 15.97 -0.65
C GLY A 30 -8.15 16.34 0.81
N ALA A 31 -7.64 15.38 1.60
CA ALA A 31 -7.31 15.59 3.01
C ALA A 31 -5.99 16.36 3.12
N PRO A 32 -5.90 17.40 3.98
CA PRO A 32 -4.65 18.13 4.16
C PRO A 32 -3.60 17.27 4.86
N TYR A 33 -2.40 17.19 4.26
CA TYR A 33 -1.28 16.45 4.83
C TYR A 33 0.06 17.08 4.47
N GLU A 34 1.07 16.78 5.28
CA GLU A 34 2.48 17.04 5.00
C GLU A 34 3.19 15.72 4.73
N LEU A 35 3.95 15.63 3.61
CA LEU A 35 4.79 14.47 3.33
C LEU A 35 6.18 14.69 3.92
N ILE A 36 6.50 13.94 4.97
CA ILE A 36 7.80 13.98 5.64
C ILE A 36 8.67 12.87 5.09
N ARG A 37 9.73 13.25 4.37
CA ARG A 37 10.66 12.30 3.75
C ARG A 37 11.65 11.75 4.77
N VAL A 38 11.67 10.43 4.92
CA VAL A 38 12.54 9.74 5.87
C VAL A 38 13.77 9.20 5.15
N GLY A 39 14.95 9.65 5.54
CA GLY A 39 16.23 9.14 5.05
C GLY A 39 16.49 7.68 5.38
N ARG A 40 17.60 7.14 4.86
CA ARG A 40 18.05 5.75 5.14
C ARG A 40 19.27 5.71 6.08
N ASP A 41 19.77 6.89 6.49
CA ASP A 41 20.87 6.99 7.45
C ASP A 41 20.39 6.63 8.88
N GLN A 42 21.38 6.39 9.74
CA GLN A 42 21.13 5.92 11.11
C GLN A 42 20.30 6.92 11.93
N ALA A 43 20.58 8.23 11.78
CA ALA A 43 19.87 9.27 12.54
C ALA A 43 18.38 9.35 12.15
N ALA A 44 18.07 9.28 10.84
CA ALA A 44 16.70 9.24 10.35
C ALA A 44 15.95 8.00 10.84
N LEU A 45 16.62 6.83 10.88
CA LEU A 45 16.02 5.60 11.40
C LEU A 45 15.79 5.66 12.91
N GLU A 46 16.68 6.27 13.68
CA GLU A 46 16.50 6.48 15.11
C GLU A 46 15.33 7.41 15.41
N SER A 47 15.22 8.52 14.69
CA SER A 47 14.10 9.44 14.78
C SER A 47 12.77 8.74 14.43
N LEU A 48 12.76 7.93 13.37
CA LEU A 48 11.57 7.17 12.98
C LEU A 48 11.13 6.17 14.08
N ARG A 49 12.08 5.54 14.79
CA ARG A 49 11.78 4.60 15.88
C ARG A 49 11.07 5.24 17.07
N GLN A 50 11.15 6.56 17.24
CA GLN A 50 10.40 7.27 18.28
C GLN A 50 8.89 7.25 18.03
N ILE A 51 8.47 7.18 16.77
CA ILE A 51 7.05 7.19 16.36
C ILE A 51 6.58 5.83 15.81
N ASN A 52 7.51 4.97 15.36
CA ASN A 52 7.24 3.59 14.96
C ASN A 52 8.39 2.69 15.46
N PRO A 53 8.20 1.93 16.54
CA PRO A 53 9.25 1.05 17.08
C PRO A 53 9.81 0.03 16.08
N ALA A 54 9.01 -0.34 15.04
CA ALA A 54 9.49 -1.21 13.96
C ALA A 54 10.51 -0.53 13.02
N GLY A 55 10.69 0.81 13.11
CA GLY A 55 11.62 1.58 12.28
C GLY A 55 11.30 1.54 10.79
N LYS A 56 10.03 1.42 10.44
CA LYS A 56 9.56 1.29 9.05
C LYS A 56 8.60 2.41 8.67
N VAL A 57 8.61 2.80 7.40
CA VAL A 57 7.58 3.63 6.77
C VAL A 57 6.56 2.74 6.06
N PRO A 58 5.28 3.18 5.91
CA PRO A 58 4.75 4.48 6.33
C PRO A 58 4.46 4.59 7.83
N VAL A 59 4.43 5.83 8.31
CA VAL A 59 3.74 6.22 9.55
C VAL A 59 2.83 7.39 9.20
N LEU A 60 1.59 7.35 9.65
CA LEU A 60 0.66 8.47 9.60
C LEU A 60 0.52 9.03 11.01
N VAL A 61 0.92 10.28 11.22
CA VAL A 61 0.62 11.00 12.46
C VAL A 61 -0.70 11.73 12.27
N LEU A 62 -1.66 11.40 13.13
CA LEU A 62 -3.01 11.97 13.10
C LEU A 62 -3.01 13.41 13.60
N PRO A 63 -4.08 14.21 13.36
CA PRO A 63 -4.17 15.57 13.85
C PRO A 63 -4.04 15.74 15.38
N ASP A 64 -4.37 14.71 16.14
CA ASP A 64 -4.21 14.66 17.61
C ASP A 64 -2.81 14.20 18.05
N ARG A 65 -1.86 14.08 17.11
CA ARG A 65 -0.47 13.62 17.28
C ARG A 65 -0.32 12.12 17.53
N THR A 66 -1.38 11.32 17.39
CA THR A 66 -1.29 9.86 17.49
C THR A 66 -0.60 9.26 16.25
N PRO A 67 0.52 8.52 16.39
CA PRO A 67 1.14 7.83 15.26
C PRO A 67 0.41 6.50 14.98
N VAL A 68 0.15 6.24 13.70
CA VAL A 68 -0.39 4.98 13.18
C VAL A 68 0.58 4.43 12.15
N PHE A 69 0.97 3.18 12.26
CA PHE A 69 1.78 2.46 11.28
C PHE A 69 1.03 1.24 10.75
N GLU A 70 1.62 0.48 9.81
CA GLU A 70 1.01 -0.51 8.94
C GLU A 70 0.13 0.12 7.84
N SER A 71 0.54 -0.06 6.57
CA SER A 71 -0.15 0.56 5.43
C SER A 71 -1.65 0.23 5.42
N ALA A 72 -2.03 -1.03 5.68
CA ALA A 72 -3.43 -1.43 5.71
C ALA A 72 -4.22 -0.74 6.83
N ALA A 73 -3.63 -0.62 8.03
CA ALA A 73 -4.27 0.06 9.16
C ALA A 73 -4.47 1.55 8.88
N ILE A 74 -3.46 2.22 8.29
CA ILE A 74 -3.54 3.62 7.87
C ILE A 74 -4.68 3.81 6.87
N LEU A 75 -4.75 2.97 5.83
CA LEU A 75 -5.78 3.05 4.80
C LEU A 75 -7.19 2.81 5.36
N ILE A 76 -7.36 1.83 6.23
CA ILE A 76 -8.64 1.55 6.89
C ILE A 76 -9.04 2.71 7.79
N HIS A 77 -8.11 3.28 8.57
CA HIS A 77 -8.36 4.44 9.42
C HIS A 77 -8.82 5.65 8.59
N LEU A 78 -8.08 5.99 7.53
CA LEU A 78 -8.41 7.12 6.66
C LEU A 78 -9.80 7.00 6.05
N THR A 79 -10.19 5.80 5.58
CA THR A 79 -11.53 5.59 5.00
C THR A 79 -12.63 5.73 6.04
N GLY A 80 -12.39 5.33 7.29
CA GLY A 80 -13.31 5.50 8.41
C GLY A 80 -13.42 6.96 8.86
N ALA A 81 -12.30 7.69 8.89
CA ALA A 81 -12.26 9.12 9.26
C ALA A 81 -12.89 10.03 8.17
N HIS A 82 -12.85 9.61 6.91
CA HIS A 82 -13.37 10.35 5.76
C HIS A 82 -14.43 9.57 4.98
N PRO A 83 -15.56 9.16 5.57
CA PRO A 83 -16.56 8.28 4.93
C PRO A 83 -17.19 8.91 3.68
N ARG A 84 -17.23 10.24 3.59
CA ARG A 84 -17.76 10.97 2.42
C ARG A 84 -16.91 10.82 1.18
N ALA A 85 -15.64 10.45 1.30
CA ALA A 85 -14.77 10.18 0.17
C ALA A 85 -15.18 8.90 -0.61
N GLY A 86 -15.97 8.02 0.00
CA GLY A 86 -16.53 6.83 -0.64
C GLY A 86 -15.47 5.76 -0.98
N LEU A 87 -14.30 5.79 -0.32
CA LEU A 87 -13.19 4.87 -0.58
C LEU A 87 -13.26 3.57 0.26
N ALA A 88 -14.30 3.38 1.04
CA ALA A 88 -14.68 2.11 1.65
C ALA A 88 -16.19 1.97 1.71
N PRO A 89 -16.74 0.74 1.66
CA PRO A 89 -18.14 0.48 1.91
C PRO A 89 -18.53 0.82 3.36
N PRO A 90 -19.84 1.05 3.64
CA PRO A 90 -20.32 1.35 4.99
C PRO A 90 -19.98 0.24 6.00
N VAL A 91 -19.49 0.63 7.17
CA VAL A 91 -19.17 -0.31 8.27
C VAL A 91 -20.37 -1.17 8.59
N GLY A 92 -20.14 -2.49 8.78
CA GLY A 92 -21.19 -3.47 9.07
C GLY A 92 -21.87 -4.08 7.83
N SER A 93 -21.59 -3.55 6.61
CA SER A 93 -22.11 -4.18 5.38
C SER A 93 -21.26 -5.39 4.97
N THR A 94 -21.84 -6.27 4.15
CA THR A 94 -21.11 -7.40 3.54
C THR A 94 -19.97 -6.92 2.67
N GLU A 95 -20.17 -5.83 1.95
CA GLU A 95 -19.13 -5.19 1.12
C GLU A 95 -17.97 -4.70 1.97
N HIS A 96 -18.23 -4.18 3.19
CA HIS A 96 -17.17 -3.78 4.12
C HIS A 96 -16.36 -5.00 4.61
N ALA A 97 -17.00 -6.12 4.88
CA ALA A 97 -16.29 -7.35 5.21
C ALA A 97 -15.36 -7.80 4.06
N ARG A 98 -15.81 -7.68 2.80
CA ARG A 98 -14.99 -7.93 1.61
C ARG A 98 -13.84 -6.92 1.47
N PHE A 99 -14.09 -5.65 1.77
CA PHE A 99 -13.04 -4.62 1.80
C PHE A 99 -11.93 -5.01 2.79
N LEU A 100 -12.29 -5.35 4.03
CA LEU A 100 -11.34 -5.79 5.04
C LEU A 100 -10.60 -7.06 4.62
N GLN A 101 -11.29 -8.03 4.03
CA GLN A 101 -10.68 -9.25 3.49
C GLN A 101 -9.56 -8.91 2.49
N TRP A 102 -9.82 -8.02 1.52
CA TRP A 102 -8.83 -7.64 0.53
C TRP A 102 -7.70 -6.80 1.14
N MET A 103 -8.01 -5.89 2.05
CA MET A 103 -6.98 -5.11 2.75
C MET A 103 -5.99 -6.02 3.49
N LEU A 104 -6.50 -7.01 4.22
CA LEU A 104 -5.67 -7.98 4.94
C LEU A 104 -4.95 -8.93 3.98
N PHE A 105 -5.60 -9.39 2.92
CA PHE A 105 -4.95 -10.23 1.92
C PHE A 105 -3.78 -9.52 1.24
N LEU A 106 -3.94 -8.26 0.86
CA LEU A 106 -2.89 -7.43 0.30
C LEU A 106 -1.73 -7.25 1.28
N SER A 107 -2.02 -7.03 2.56
CA SER A 107 -1.00 -6.83 3.60
C SER A 107 -0.25 -8.10 3.94
N SER A 108 -0.96 -9.18 4.25
CA SER A 108 -0.36 -10.39 4.83
C SER A 108 0.12 -11.42 3.80
N ASN A 109 -0.32 -11.31 2.54
CA ASN A 109 0.06 -12.25 1.49
C ASN A 109 0.86 -11.56 0.38
N VAL A 110 0.30 -10.53 -0.26
CA VAL A 110 0.95 -9.89 -1.42
C VAL A 110 2.16 -9.09 -0.98
N TYR A 111 2.01 -8.23 0.03
CA TYR A 111 3.10 -7.42 0.58
C TYR A 111 4.23 -8.30 1.14
N GLU A 112 3.86 -9.35 1.87
CA GLU A 112 4.81 -10.26 2.48
C GLU A 112 5.61 -11.03 1.42
N ALA A 113 4.95 -11.52 0.36
CA ALA A 113 5.63 -12.16 -0.77
C ALA A 113 6.59 -11.18 -1.48
N ALA A 114 6.20 -9.90 -1.63
CA ALA A 114 7.10 -8.86 -2.13
C ALA A 114 8.33 -8.72 -1.23
N MET A 115 8.16 -8.63 0.08
CA MET A 115 9.29 -8.48 1.01
C MET A 115 10.24 -9.67 0.99
N ARG A 116 9.74 -10.90 0.91
CA ARG A 116 10.57 -12.10 0.74
C ARG A 116 11.33 -12.11 -0.59
N SER A 117 10.74 -11.59 -1.65
CA SER A 117 11.42 -11.52 -2.94
C SER A 117 12.54 -10.47 -2.97
N TYR A 118 12.35 -9.33 -2.29
CA TYR A 118 13.35 -8.24 -2.22
C TYR A 118 14.45 -8.51 -1.19
N TYR A 119 14.11 -9.08 -0.03
CA TYR A 119 14.99 -9.23 1.14
C TYR A 119 15.01 -10.67 1.65
N PRO A 120 15.28 -11.67 0.79
CA PRO A 120 15.19 -13.09 1.18
C PRO A 120 16.15 -13.45 2.32
N GLU A 121 17.26 -12.73 2.46
CA GLU A 121 18.24 -12.91 3.53
C GLU A 121 17.67 -12.65 4.94
N ARG A 122 16.56 -11.93 5.06
CA ARG A 122 15.89 -11.68 6.33
C ARG A 122 15.04 -12.86 6.82
N TYR A 123 14.85 -13.86 5.97
CA TYR A 123 13.94 -14.99 6.21
C TYR A 123 14.67 -16.31 6.44
N SER A 124 16.01 -16.31 6.40
CA SER A 124 16.82 -17.48 6.72
C SER A 124 18.23 -17.07 7.14
N THR A 125 18.77 -17.81 8.09
CA THR A 125 20.19 -17.73 8.51
C THR A 125 21.08 -18.75 7.79
N ALA A 126 20.54 -19.57 6.87
CA ALA A 126 21.24 -20.66 6.22
C ALA A 126 22.07 -20.23 4.98
N GLY A 127 22.27 -18.92 4.79
CA GLY A 127 23.18 -18.36 3.78
C GLY A 127 22.54 -18.16 2.40
N ALA A 128 23.39 -17.88 1.40
CA ALA A 128 22.98 -17.42 0.07
C ALA A 128 22.11 -18.42 -0.71
N ALA A 129 22.38 -19.72 -0.60
CA ALA A 129 21.59 -20.75 -1.29
C ALA A 129 20.13 -20.76 -0.80
N ALA A 130 19.92 -20.63 0.53
CA ALA A 130 18.58 -20.52 1.10
C ALA A 130 17.88 -19.21 0.66
N ALA A 131 18.60 -18.10 0.61
CA ALA A 131 18.07 -16.82 0.14
C ALA A 131 17.57 -16.92 -1.33
N THR A 132 18.30 -17.62 -2.20
CA THR A 132 17.87 -17.86 -3.57
C THR A 132 16.57 -18.66 -3.62
N GLN A 133 16.46 -19.76 -2.88
CA GLN A 133 15.23 -20.58 -2.84
C GLN A 133 14.03 -19.81 -2.29
N ILE A 134 14.25 -19.00 -1.23
CA ILE A 134 13.22 -18.14 -0.65
C ILE A 134 12.70 -17.13 -1.67
N ARG A 135 13.60 -16.49 -2.44
CA ARG A 135 13.23 -15.55 -3.51
C ARG A 135 12.40 -16.21 -4.60
N GLU A 136 12.82 -17.37 -5.09
CA GLU A 136 12.11 -18.11 -6.13
C GLU A 136 10.70 -18.50 -5.68
N GLN A 137 10.59 -19.04 -4.47
CA GLN A 137 9.29 -19.38 -3.90
C GLN A 137 8.43 -18.13 -3.69
N ALA A 138 9.01 -17.02 -3.21
CA ALA A 138 8.30 -15.77 -2.99
C ALA A 138 7.73 -15.19 -4.30
N LEU A 139 8.49 -15.25 -5.40
CA LEU A 139 8.00 -14.82 -6.72
C LEU A 139 6.84 -15.69 -7.22
N THR A 140 6.91 -17.00 -6.98
CA THR A 140 5.83 -17.95 -7.29
C THR A 140 4.57 -17.62 -6.48
N ASP A 141 4.72 -17.42 -5.18
CA ASP A 141 3.60 -17.05 -4.29
C ASP A 141 3.01 -15.70 -4.69
N TYR A 142 3.85 -14.72 -4.99
CA TYR A 142 3.43 -13.38 -5.40
C TYR A 142 2.58 -13.46 -6.68
N ALA A 143 3.08 -14.16 -7.71
CA ALA A 143 2.35 -14.34 -8.95
C ALA A 143 0.99 -15.02 -8.73
N ARG A 144 0.96 -16.06 -7.88
CA ARG A 144 -0.29 -16.77 -7.52
C ARG A 144 -1.28 -15.85 -6.78
N HIS A 145 -0.80 -14.99 -5.87
CA HIS A 145 -1.66 -14.03 -5.18
C HIS A 145 -2.26 -13.01 -6.16
N LEU A 146 -1.46 -12.55 -7.14
CA LEU A 146 -1.96 -11.67 -8.19
C LEU A 146 -2.98 -12.35 -9.12
N ASP A 147 -2.86 -13.66 -9.38
CA ASP A 147 -3.88 -14.45 -10.10
C ASP A 147 -5.23 -14.43 -9.37
N LEU A 148 -5.22 -14.63 -8.04
CA LEU A 148 -6.45 -14.58 -7.24
C LEU A 148 -7.13 -13.19 -7.32
N ILE A 149 -6.35 -12.13 -7.22
CA ILE A 149 -6.87 -10.76 -7.34
C ILE A 149 -7.39 -10.50 -8.75
N HIS A 150 -6.65 -10.92 -9.79
CA HIS A 150 -7.07 -10.80 -11.18
C HIS A 150 -8.45 -11.42 -11.43
N GLY A 151 -8.74 -12.58 -10.82
CA GLY A 151 -10.05 -13.22 -10.88
C GLY A 151 -11.17 -12.33 -10.33
N ALA A 152 -10.89 -11.57 -9.26
CA ALA A 152 -11.86 -10.74 -8.57
C ALA A 152 -12.07 -9.34 -9.18
N LEU A 153 -11.08 -8.80 -9.93
CA LEU A 153 -11.14 -7.45 -10.49
C LEU A 153 -12.30 -7.24 -11.49
N SER A 154 -13.07 -6.11 -11.28
CA SER A 154 -14.20 -5.74 -12.16
C SER A 154 -14.64 -4.26 -12.01
N PRO A 155 -14.00 -3.27 -12.58
CA PRO A 155 -12.57 -3.09 -12.91
C PRO A 155 -11.70 -2.84 -11.69
N TYR A 156 -12.30 -2.57 -10.51
CA TYR A 156 -11.63 -2.37 -9.22
C TYR A 156 -11.74 -3.62 -8.34
N VAL A 157 -11.03 -3.59 -7.22
CA VAL A 157 -10.97 -4.72 -6.25
C VAL A 157 -12.35 -5.08 -5.69
N LEU A 158 -13.21 -4.08 -5.49
CA LEU A 158 -14.57 -4.26 -4.96
C LEU A 158 -15.67 -4.09 -6.03
N GLY A 159 -15.36 -4.28 -7.31
CA GLY A 159 -16.31 -4.16 -8.42
C GLY A 159 -16.18 -2.83 -9.15
N GLU A 160 -17.28 -2.09 -9.30
CA GLU A 160 -17.34 -0.89 -10.13
C GLU A 160 -16.80 0.39 -9.47
N ARG A 161 -16.57 0.38 -8.17
CA ARG A 161 -16.17 1.56 -7.40
C ARG A 161 -14.75 1.44 -6.89
N LEU A 162 -13.99 2.54 -7.05
CA LEU A 162 -12.69 2.70 -6.42
C LEU A 162 -12.81 2.59 -4.89
N SER A 163 -11.89 1.88 -4.28
CA SER A 163 -11.72 1.78 -2.83
C SER A 163 -10.25 1.97 -2.45
N ALA A 164 -9.94 2.12 -1.17
CA ALA A 164 -8.55 2.21 -0.70
C ALA A 164 -7.73 0.92 -0.97
N ALA A 165 -8.39 -0.20 -1.26
CA ALA A 165 -7.71 -1.42 -1.69
C ALA A 165 -7.05 -1.28 -3.08
N ASP A 166 -7.56 -0.39 -3.93
CA ASP A 166 -7.04 -0.21 -5.29
C ASP A 166 -5.69 0.53 -5.33
N PRO A 167 -5.49 1.68 -4.66
CA PRO A 167 -4.16 2.25 -4.46
C PRO A 167 -3.17 1.29 -3.80
N TYR A 168 -3.64 0.47 -2.85
CA TYR A 168 -2.78 -0.52 -2.21
C TYR A 168 -2.33 -1.61 -3.18
N LEU A 169 -3.26 -2.15 -3.96
CA LEU A 169 -2.94 -3.11 -5.03
C LEU A 169 -2.01 -2.49 -6.08
N HIS A 170 -2.29 -1.25 -6.51
CA HIS A 170 -1.48 -0.55 -7.50
C HIS A 170 -0.02 -0.42 -7.05
N MET A 171 0.22 0.02 -5.82
CA MET A 171 1.55 0.08 -5.23
C MET A 171 2.23 -1.30 -5.24
N LEU A 172 1.52 -2.33 -4.76
CA LEU A 172 2.07 -3.68 -4.67
C LEU A 172 2.36 -4.27 -6.05
N THR A 173 1.50 -4.11 -7.05
CA THR A 173 1.78 -4.59 -8.41
C THR A 173 3.00 -3.92 -9.03
N GLY A 174 3.26 -2.65 -8.70
CA GLY A 174 4.47 -1.93 -9.10
C GLY A 174 5.76 -2.49 -8.50
N TRP A 175 5.68 -3.27 -7.43
CA TRP A 175 6.81 -3.92 -6.78
C TRP A 175 7.10 -5.33 -7.28
N TYR A 176 6.37 -5.82 -8.27
CA TYR A 176 6.65 -7.15 -8.80
C TYR A 176 8.04 -7.22 -9.43
N PHE A 177 8.90 -8.06 -8.85
CA PHE A 177 10.32 -8.17 -9.22
C PHE A 177 10.59 -9.17 -10.37
N GLY A 178 9.57 -9.87 -10.84
CA GLY A 178 9.67 -10.80 -11.96
C GLY A 178 9.51 -10.11 -13.31
N ASP A 179 9.27 -10.89 -14.35
CA ASP A 179 8.96 -10.37 -15.68
C ASP A 179 7.58 -9.70 -15.71
N ALA A 180 7.58 -8.37 -15.59
CA ALA A 180 6.36 -7.56 -15.57
C ALA A 180 5.60 -7.63 -16.92
N ALA A 181 6.29 -7.78 -18.06
CA ALA A 181 5.65 -7.89 -19.36
C ALA A 181 4.88 -9.22 -19.49
N ALA A 182 5.53 -10.33 -19.11
CA ALA A 182 4.87 -11.63 -19.07
C ALA A 182 3.71 -11.66 -18.06
N LEU A 183 3.87 -11.04 -16.89
CA LEU A 183 2.79 -10.92 -15.91
C LEU A 183 1.59 -10.16 -16.48
N ASN A 184 1.81 -9.00 -17.10
CA ASN A 184 0.76 -8.17 -17.68
C ASN A 184 0.04 -8.88 -18.83
N ALA A 185 0.76 -9.63 -19.69
CA ALA A 185 0.16 -10.42 -20.74
C ALA A 185 -0.73 -11.54 -20.18
N ARG A 186 -0.32 -12.17 -19.10
CA ARG A 186 -1.06 -13.23 -18.41
C ARG A 186 -2.25 -12.69 -17.61
N LEU A 187 -2.12 -11.50 -17.01
CA LEU A 187 -3.10 -10.89 -16.10
C LEU A 187 -3.62 -9.53 -16.64
N PRO A 188 -4.33 -9.51 -17.78
CA PRO A 188 -4.70 -8.26 -18.47
C PRO A 188 -5.63 -7.35 -17.64
N LYS A 189 -6.43 -7.88 -16.71
CA LYS A 189 -7.24 -7.03 -15.82
C LYS A 189 -6.38 -6.26 -14.83
N LEU A 190 -5.26 -6.84 -14.34
CA LEU A 190 -4.30 -6.11 -13.49
C LEU A 190 -3.59 -5.00 -14.25
N ALA A 191 -3.16 -5.27 -15.49
CA ALA A 191 -2.57 -4.25 -16.34
C ALA A 191 -3.53 -3.08 -16.58
N ARG A 192 -4.79 -3.38 -16.88
CA ARG A 192 -5.84 -2.38 -17.05
C ARG A 192 -6.13 -1.62 -15.75
N HIS A 193 -6.20 -2.30 -14.63
CA HIS A 193 -6.37 -1.67 -13.31
C HIS A 193 -5.25 -0.67 -13.02
N ALA A 194 -3.98 -1.06 -13.23
CA ALA A 194 -2.85 -0.17 -13.05
C ALA A 194 -2.93 1.07 -13.98
N GLU A 195 -3.38 0.90 -15.22
CA GLU A 195 -3.61 2.00 -16.15
C GLU A 195 -4.72 2.95 -15.67
N LEU A 196 -5.83 2.40 -15.14
CA LEU A 196 -6.91 3.19 -14.57
C LEU A 196 -6.42 4.05 -13.40
N LEU A 197 -5.60 3.47 -12.51
CA LEU A 197 -5.03 4.20 -11.38
C LEU A 197 -4.08 5.32 -11.85
N ARG A 198 -3.16 5.06 -12.79
CA ARG A 198 -2.23 6.08 -13.33
C ARG A 198 -2.91 7.26 -14.02
N ARG A 199 -4.14 7.09 -14.52
CA ARG A 199 -4.93 8.19 -15.11
C ARG A 199 -5.49 9.15 -14.05
N ARG A 200 -5.53 8.76 -12.79
CA ARG A 200 -6.05 9.58 -11.69
C ARG A 200 -5.05 10.67 -11.28
N PRO A 201 -5.50 11.92 -11.08
CA PRO A 201 -4.59 13.00 -10.64
C PRO A 201 -3.88 12.68 -9.32
N ALA A 202 -4.59 12.09 -8.36
CA ALA A 202 -4.07 11.68 -7.06
C ALA A 202 -2.89 10.69 -7.19
N THR A 203 -3.06 9.66 -8.05
CA THR A 203 -2.01 8.69 -8.31
C THR A 203 -0.78 9.32 -8.94
N ARG A 204 -0.98 10.15 -9.98
CA ARG A 204 0.13 10.82 -10.67
C ARG A 204 0.92 11.73 -9.74
N LYS A 205 0.23 12.51 -8.90
CA LYS A 205 0.90 13.38 -7.92
C LYS A 205 1.73 12.56 -6.94
N ALA A 206 1.14 11.52 -6.35
CA ALA A 206 1.84 10.68 -5.39
C ALA A 206 3.05 9.94 -6.04
N GLU A 207 2.91 9.41 -7.26
CA GLU A 207 4.01 8.78 -7.99
C GLU A 207 5.14 9.77 -8.29
N GLN A 208 4.81 11.01 -8.70
CA GLN A 208 5.81 12.06 -8.92
C GLN A 208 6.58 12.36 -7.63
N ASP A 209 5.88 12.56 -6.52
CA ASP A 209 6.51 12.80 -5.22
C ASP A 209 7.42 11.62 -4.78
N HIS A 210 7.17 10.40 -5.25
CA HIS A 210 7.98 9.21 -4.96
C HIS A 210 9.16 9.01 -5.92
N THR A 211 9.20 9.70 -7.06
CA THR A 211 10.33 9.66 -8.01
C THR A 211 11.37 10.73 -7.72
N ASP A 212 10.98 11.87 -7.20
CA ASP A 212 11.83 13.06 -6.96
C ASP A 212 12.63 12.95 -5.63
N SER A 213 12.92 11.73 -5.15
CA SER A 213 13.47 11.48 -3.80
C SER A 213 14.85 10.86 -3.84
#